data_bdf941239a82c1d42a833fc9d29f3a4d
#
_entry.id   bdf941239a82c1d42a833fc9d29f3a4d
#
_cell.length_a   1.000
_cell.length_b   1.000
_cell.length_c   1.000
_cell.angle_alpha   90.00
_cell.angle_beta   90.00
_cell.angle_gamma   90.00
#
_symmetry.space_group_name_H-M   'P 1'
#
loop_
_entity.id
_entity.type
_entity.pdbx_description
1 polymer ?
#
loop_
_entity_poly.entity_id
_entity_poly.type
_entity_poly.pdbx_seq_one_letter_code
_entity_poly.pdbx_strand_id
1 'polypeptide(L)'
;MHPIRGALALSAVLLLGACAATPGEQLGSIAPRSPVTPEEQAKAYPIDVWDPFEGFNRGVYRFNTQFDRWVFLPVVRGYEDVTPDPVERSVSNFFSNLSELRNGWNGALQGRGEVFGTALGRLMINSTLGVFGLFDPATAFGYQQRPEDLGQTLGRWGMPAGPYLVLPILGPSNARDATGVAGDTAATNLLPGVEDINERVYFNAAVYALYFVDQRHRVGFRYYQSGSPFEYDLVRFLYTKKRELDIMK
;
A
#
# COMPACT_ATOMS: atom_id res chain seq x y z
N MET A 1 -11.62 -42.71 19.83
CA MET A 1 -10.24 -43.12 20.17
C MET A 1 -9.38 -42.87 18.95
N HIS A 2 -8.42 -41.98 19.11
CA HIS A 2 -7.36 -41.51 18.20
C HIS A 2 -7.74 -40.78 16.90
N PRO A 3 -7.42 -39.49 16.87
CA PRO A 3 -6.74 -38.91 15.73
C PRO A 3 -5.64 -37.90 16.16
N ILE A 4 -4.42 -38.29 16.22
CA ILE A 4 -3.27 -37.36 16.29
C ILE A 4 -2.14 -38.02 15.48
N ARG A 5 -2.16 -37.89 14.17
CA ARG A 5 -1.03 -38.20 13.28
C ARG A 5 -1.15 -37.45 11.95
N GLY A 6 -1.13 -36.13 11.97
CA GLY A 6 -1.19 -35.30 10.74
C GLY A 6 -0.40 -34.00 10.81
N ALA A 7 0.16 -33.65 11.95
CA ALA A 7 0.72 -32.32 12.19
C ALA A 7 2.26 -32.24 12.12
N LEU A 8 2.97 -33.28 11.70
CA LEU A 8 4.44 -33.31 11.73
C LEU A 8 5.12 -33.36 10.36
N ALA A 9 4.37 -33.29 9.27
CA ALA A 9 4.94 -33.36 7.91
C ALA A 9 5.17 -32.00 7.24
N LEU A 10 4.73 -30.90 7.82
CA LEU A 10 4.87 -29.57 7.19
C LEU A 10 6.06 -28.73 7.69
N SER A 11 6.78 -29.22 8.71
CA SER A 11 7.90 -28.47 9.31
C SER A 11 9.28 -28.82 8.72
N ALA A 12 9.38 -29.77 7.81
CA ALA A 12 10.67 -30.28 7.32
C ALA A 12 11.09 -29.73 5.93
N VAL A 13 10.26 -28.96 5.24
CA VAL A 13 10.56 -28.45 3.88
C VAL A 13 11.20 -27.06 3.88
N LEU A 14 11.26 -26.39 5.02
CA LEU A 14 11.74 -24.99 5.12
C LEU A 14 13.26 -24.85 5.38
N LEU A 15 14.04 -25.93 5.39
CA LEU A 15 15.47 -25.85 5.79
C LEU A 15 16.50 -26.22 4.69
N LEU A 16 16.11 -26.37 3.43
CA LEU A 16 17.05 -26.79 2.37
C LEU A 16 17.18 -25.80 1.19
N GLY A 17 16.88 -24.51 1.39
CA GLY A 17 17.02 -23.49 0.35
C GLY A 17 18.08 -22.42 0.59
N ALA A 18 19.04 -22.62 1.48
CA ALA A 18 19.99 -21.59 1.89
C ALA A 18 21.37 -21.73 1.23
N CYS A 19 21.46 -21.72 -0.11
CA CYS A 19 22.71 -21.47 -0.83
C CYS A 19 22.44 -21.20 -2.31
N ALA A 20 21.78 -20.08 -2.63
CA ALA A 20 21.94 -19.44 -3.93
C ALA A 20 22.43 -18.01 -3.67
N ALA A 21 23.75 -17.84 -3.69
CA ALA A 21 24.35 -16.53 -3.69
C ALA A 21 23.99 -15.82 -5.01
N THR A 22 23.00 -14.93 -4.97
CA THR A 22 22.79 -13.95 -6.04
C THR A 22 24.00 -13.04 -6.09
N PRO A 23 24.50 -12.66 -7.29
CA PRO A 23 25.62 -11.71 -7.44
C PRO A 23 25.26 -10.42 -6.72
N GLY A 24 26.16 -9.94 -5.88
CA GLY A 24 25.93 -8.87 -4.94
C GLY A 24 25.38 -7.60 -5.55
N GLU A 25 24.10 -7.38 -5.34
CA GLU A 25 23.54 -6.05 -5.31
C GLU A 25 24.05 -5.40 -4.02
N GLN A 26 25.12 -4.63 -4.14
CA GLN A 26 25.66 -3.88 -3.01
C GLN A 26 24.54 -2.97 -2.52
N LEU A 27 23.99 -3.29 -1.36
CA LEU A 27 23.24 -2.32 -0.55
C LEU A 27 24.17 -1.12 -0.38
N GLY A 28 23.94 -0.07 -1.17
CA GLY A 28 24.65 1.17 -1.01
C GLY A 28 24.60 1.54 0.46
N SER A 29 25.75 1.63 1.11
CA SER A 29 25.85 2.09 2.47
C SER A 29 25.12 3.43 2.49
N ILE A 30 24.09 3.57 3.34
CA ILE A 30 23.50 4.87 3.62
C ILE A 30 24.64 5.68 4.22
N ALA A 31 25.27 6.50 3.39
CA ALA A 31 26.33 7.37 3.86
C ALA A 31 25.74 8.21 5.02
N PRO A 32 26.39 8.24 6.19
CA PRO A 32 25.94 9.11 7.25
C PRO A 32 25.95 10.53 6.67
N ARG A 33 24.84 11.25 6.84
CA ARG A 33 24.75 12.65 6.41
C ARG A 33 25.90 13.39 7.05
N SER A 34 26.77 14.00 6.28
CA SER A 34 27.76 14.93 6.79
C SER A 34 27.01 15.99 7.60
N PRO A 35 27.52 16.44 8.75
CA PRO A 35 26.87 17.48 9.52
C PRO A 35 26.69 18.70 8.64
N VAL A 36 25.44 19.02 8.33
CA VAL A 36 25.08 20.16 7.48
C VAL A 36 25.41 21.43 8.26
N THR A 37 26.16 22.32 7.67
CA THR A 37 26.49 23.60 8.31
C THR A 37 25.21 24.45 8.49
N PRO A 38 25.13 25.34 9.51
CA PRO A 38 23.98 26.24 9.69
C PRO A 38 23.63 27.08 8.44
N GLU A 39 24.61 27.38 7.60
CA GLU A 39 24.41 28.12 6.34
C GLU A 39 23.79 27.26 5.23
N GLU A 40 24.05 25.96 5.21
CA GLU A 40 23.39 25.03 4.31
C GLU A 40 21.97 24.70 4.75
N GLN A 41 21.69 24.74 6.07
CA GLN A 41 20.31 24.63 6.60
C GLN A 41 19.46 25.86 6.24
N ALA A 42 20.06 27.03 6.04
CA ALA A 42 19.34 28.26 5.66
C ALA A 42 18.94 28.31 4.18
N LYS A 43 19.53 27.48 3.33
CA LYS A 43 19.06 27.28 1.95
C LYS A 43 17.97 26.22 1.97
N ALA A 44 16.70 26.65 2.00
CA ALA A 44 15.56 25.78 1.80
C ALA A 44 15.74 25.06 0.43
N TYR A 45 16.15 23.81 0.47
CA TYR A 45 16.19 23.01 -0.74
C TYR A 45 14.72 22.77 -1.19
N PRO A 46 14.43 22.86 -2.49
CA PRO A 46 13.06 22.66 -3.01
C PRO A 46 12.50 21.26 -2.69
N ILE A 47 13.33 20.36 -2.20
CA ILE A 47 12.95 19.02 -1.74
C ILE A 47 12.76 18.93 -0.22
N ASP A 48 12.83 20.08 0.51
CA ASP A 48 12.66 20.06 1.95
C ASP A 48 11.19 19.87 2.33
N VAL A 49 10.93 18.87 3.17
CA VAL A 49 9.63 18.51 3.73
C VAL A 49 9.78 18.43 5.25
N TRP A 50 8.87 19.04 5.97
CA TRP A 50 8.89 19.04 7.43
C TRP A 50 8.83 17.61 8.01
N ASP A 51 9.94 17.16 8.55
CA ASP A 51 10.13 15.83 9.10
C ASP A 51 10.83 15.90 10.47
N PRO A 52 10.08 16.26 11.53
CA PRO A 52 10.64 16.36 12.89
C PRO A 52 11.05 15.00 13.46
N PHE A 53 10.56 13.90 12.87
CA PHE A 53 10.84 12.52 13.29
C PHE A 53 11.83 11.80 12.35
N GLU A 54 12.67 12.54 11.62
CA GLU A 54 13.56 11.99 10.58
C GLU A 54 14.34 10.75 11.04
N GLY A 55 14.93 10.78 12.25
CA GLY A 55 15.69 9.66 12.79
C GLY A 55 14.85 8.38 12.92
N PHE A 56 13.64 8.51 13.46
CA PHE A 56 12.67 7.42 13.56
C PHE A 56 12.21 6.97 12.18
N ASN A 57 11.81 7.89 11.32
CA ASN A 57 11.31 7.63 9.98
C ASN A 57 12.35 6.90 9.12
N ARG A 58 13.62 7.29 9.19
CA ARG A 58 14.73 6.57 8.51
C ARG A 58 14.94 5.17 9.08
N GLY A 59 14.71 4.98 10.39
CA GLY A 59 14.71 3.66 11.03
C GLY A 59 13.61 2.76 10.46
N VAL A 60 12.38 3.26 10.40
CA VAL A 60 11.23 2.52 9.82
C VAL A 60 11.42 2.30 8.31
N TYR A 61 11.96 3.27 7.58
CA TYR A 61 12.26 3.11 6.15
C TYR A 61 13.24 1.95 5.91
N ARG A 62 14.29 1.84 6.72
CA ARG A 62 15.22 0.70 6.67
C ARG A 62 14.56 -0.62 7.03
N PHE A 63 13.71 -0.62 8.07
CA PHE A 63 12.91 -1.80 8.41
C PHE A 63 12.03 -2.22 7.22
N ASN A 64 11.28 -1.29 6.62
CA ASN A 64 10.43 -1.57 5.47
C ASN A 64 11.25 -2.13 4.29
N THR A 65 12.45 -1.60 4.05
CA THR A 65 13.37 -2.12 3.02
C THR A 65 13.74 -3.58 3.27
N GLN A 66 14.13 -3.92 4.50
CA GLN A 66 14.51 -5.29 4.83
C GLN A 66 13.29 -6.22 4.79
N PHE A 67 12.15 -5.76 5.30
CA PHE A 67 10.91 -6.52 5.26
C PHE A 67 10.46 -6.77 3.81
N ASP A 68 10.52 -5.76 2.95
CA ASP A 68 10.21 -5.90 1.52
C ASP A 68 11.14 -6.92 0.85
N ARG A 69 12.44 -6.79 1.08
CA ARG A 69 13.47 -7.66 0.47
C ARG A 69 13.36 -9.12 0.91
N TRP A 70 13.14 -9.37 2.20
CA TRP A 70 13.22 -10.70 2.77
C TRP A 70 11.87 -11.40 2.95
N VAL A 71 10.78 -10.65 2.94
CA VAL A 71 9.43 -11.18 3.15
C VAL A 71 8.56 -10.92 1.93
N PHE A 72 8.28 -9.66 1.58
CA PHE A 72 7.33 -9.37 0.52
C PHE A 72 7.79 -9.84 -0.86
N LEU A 73 8.99 -9.49 -1.28
CA LEU A 73 9.46 -9.83 -2.62
C LEU A 73 9.56 -11.34 -2.87
N PRO A 74 10.07 -12.17 -1.94
CA PRO A 74 10.01 -13.62 -2.09
C PRO A 74 8.59 -14.17 -2.21
N VAL A 75 7.65 -13.65 -1.39
CA VAL A 75 6.25 -14.08 -1.43
C VAL A 75 5.58 -13.65 -2.73
N VAL A 76 5.80 -12.41 -3.19
CA VAL A 76 5.27 -11.92 -4.48
C VAL A 76 5.81 -12.72 -5.63
N ARG A 77 7.11 -13.00 -5.69
CA ARG A 77 7.69 -13.87 -6.73
C ARG A 77 7.07 -15.26 -6.71
N GLY A 78 6.94 -15.88 -5.53
CA GLY A 78 6.26 -17.18 -5.40
C GLY A 78 4.81 -17.13 -5.87
N TYR A 79 4.10 -16.03 -5.62
CA TYR A 79 2.75 -15.80 -6.15
C TYR A 79 2.76 -15.70 -7.68
N GLU A 80 3.65 -14.89 -8.27
CA GLU A 80 3.82 -14.72 -9.71
C GLU A 80 4.24 -16.03 -10.40
N ASP A 81 5.10 -16.83 -9.78
CA ASP A 81 5.58 -18.09 -10.34
C ASP A 81 4.48 -19.18 -10.44
N VAL A 82 3.50 -19.16 -9.52
CA VAL A 82 2.45 -20.20 -9.46
C VAL A 82 1.11 -19.75 -10.00
N THR A 83 0.90 -18.44 -10.19
CA THR A 83 -0.39 -17.86 -10.59
C THR A 83 -0.31 -17.38 -12.03
N PRO A 84 -1.16 -17.91 -12.95
CA PRO A 84 -1.20 -17.39 -14.32
C PRO A 84 -1.68 -15.93 -14.38
N ASP A 85 -1.13 -15.12 -15.29
CA ASP A 85 -1.46 -13.69 -15.46
C ASP A 85 -2.98 -13.36 -15.48
N PRO A 86 -3.88 -14.19 -16.12
CA PRO A 86 -5.30 -13.89 -16.07
C PRO A 86 -5.89 -13.98 -14.66
N VAL A 87 -5.34 -14.86 -13.80
CA VAL A 87 -5.78 -15.02 -12.41
C VAL A 87 -5.26 -13.87 -11.57
N GLU A 88 -4.01 -13.48 -11.74
CA GLU A 88 -3.43 -12.27 -11.07
C GLU A 88 -4.27 -11.03 -11.39
N ARG A 89 -4.62 -10.84 -12.67
CA ARG A 89 -5.50 -9.73 -13.08
C ARG A 89 -6.87 -9.82 -12.41
N SER A 90 -7.44 -11.01 -12.31
CA SER A 90 -8.75 -11.19 -11.64
C SER A 90 -8.68 -10.87 -10.15
N VAL A 91 -7.62 -11.27 -9.46
CA VAL A 91 -7.38 -10.91 -8.05
C VAL A 91 -7.24 -9.39 -7.90
N SER A 92 -6.46 -8.76 -8.76
CA SER A 92 -6.28 -7.29 -8.76
C SER A 92 -7.59 -6.55 -9.05
N ASN A 93 -8.40 -7.03 -9.99
CA ASN A 93 -9.70 -6.46 -10.29
C ASN A 93 -10.66 -6.58 -9.11
N PHE A 94 -10.69 -7.74 -8.45
CA PHE A 94 -11.52 -7.98 -7.28
C PHE A 94 -11.21 -6.98 -6.15
N PHE A 95 -9.94 -6.81 -5.78
CA PHE A 95 -9.54 -5.85 -4.75
C PHE A 95 -9.75 -4.40 -5.21
N SER A 96 -9.55 -4.10 -6.49
CA SER A 96 -9.89 -2.79 -7.06
C SER A 96 -11.38 -2.49 -6.97
N ASN A 97 -12.24 -3.49 -7.24
CA ASN A 97 -13.68 -3.35 -7.11
C ASN A 97 -14.11 -3.13 -5.64
N LEU A 98 -13.52 -3.82 -4.69
CA LEU A 98 -13.76 -3.55 -3.27
C LEU A 98 -13.34 -2.14 -2.85
N SER A 99 -12.26 -1.61 -3.44
CA SER A 99 -11.80 -0.25 -3.15
C SER A 99 -12.76 0.84 -3.63
N GLU A 100 -13.70 0.52 -4.55
CA GLU A 100 -14.73 1.48 -4.99
C GLU A 100 -15.69 1.88 -3.85
N LEU A 101 -15.87 1.04 -2.85
CA LEU A 101 -16.61 1.44 -1.64
C LEU A 101 -15.93 2.63 -0.98
N ARG A 102 -14.61 2.54 -0.75
CA ARG A 102 -13.82 3.62 -0.17
C ARG A 102 -13.79 4.85 -1.06
N ASN A 103 -13.59 4.69 -2.36
CA ASN A 103 -13.59 5.78 -3.33
C ASN A 103 -14.95 6.50 -3.33
N GLY A 104 -16.05 5.75 -3.29
CA GLY A 104 -17.40 6.27 -3.30
C GLY A 104 -17.70 7.11 -2.07
N TRP A 105 -17.54 6.57 -0.86
CA TRP A 105 -17.86 7.36 0.33
C TRP A 105 -16.96 8.60 0.47
N ASN A 106 -15.66 8.49 0.15
CA ASN A 106 -14.77 9.64 0.18
C ASN A 106 -15.15 10.67 -0.88
N GLY A 107 -15.56 10.23 -2.09
CA GLY A 107 -16.13 11.13 -3.10
C GLY A 107 -17.38 11.86 -2.60
N ALA A 108 -18.28 11.16 -1.91
CA ALA A 108 -19.47 11.76 -1.29
C ALA A 108 -19.10 12.77 -0.19
N LEU A 109 -18.20 12.40 0.73
CA LEU A 109 -17.72 13.27 1.81
C LEU A 109 -17.01 14.54 1.29
N GLN A 110 -16.42 14.47 0.12
CA GLN A 110 -15.78 15.60 -0.57
C GLN A 110 -16.76 16.44 -1.38
N GLY A 111 -18.06 16.07 -1.45
CA GLY A 111 -19.04 16.70 -2.31
C GLY A 111 -18.83 16.48 -3.81
N ARG A 112 -18.03 15.48 -4.20
CA ARG A 112 -17.68 15.16 -5.59
C ARG A 112 -18.63 14.11 -6.15
N GLY A 113 -19.81 14.54 -6.58
CA GLY A 113 -20.86 13.66 -7.12
C GLY A 113 -20.40 12.81 -8.32
N GLU A 114 -19.48 13.33 -9.13
CA GLU A 114 -18.90 12.57 -10.26
C GLU A 114 -18.04 11.41 -9.79
N VAL A 115 -17.22 11.60 -8.75
CA VAL A 115 -16.40 10.52 -8.17
C VAL A 115 -17.29 9.47 -7.52
N PHE A 116 -18.28 9.91 -6.71
CA PHE A 116 -19.26 9.02 -6.10
C PHE A 116 -20.02 8.21 -7.14
N GLY A 117 -20.56 8.87 -8.18
CA GLY A 117 -21.30 8.20 -9.25
C GLY A 117 -20.45 7.24 -10.06
N THR A 118 -19.19 7.60 -10.35
CA THR A 118 -18.23 6.71 -11.03
C THR A 118 -17.93 5.47 -10.18
N ALA A 119 -17.62 5.65 -8.90
CA ALA A 119 -17.32 4.53 -7.99
C ALA A 119 -18.53 3.60 -7.84
N LEU A 120 -19.74 4.14 -7.66
CA LEU A 120 -20.96 3.35 -7.59
C LEU A 120 -21.24 2.60 -8.91
N GLY A 121 -21.11 3.28 -10.04
CA GLY A 121 -21.27 2.66 -11.37
C GLY A 121 -20.28 1.51 -11.60
N ARG A 122 -19.00 1.71 -11.27
CA ARG A 122 -17.96 0.67 -11.35
C ARG A 122 -18.30 -0.50 -10.45
N LEU A 123 -18.63 -0.24 -9.18
CA LEU A 123 -19.00 -1.29 -8.23
C LEU A 123 -20.17 -2.13 -8.76
N MET A 124 -21.23 -1.51 -9.27
CA MET A 124 -22.39 -2.21 -9.82
C MET A 124 -22.05 -3.02 -11.08
N ILE A 125 -21.40 -2.38 -12.06
CA ILE A 125 -21.03 -3.01 -13.33
C ILE A 125 -20.07 -4.20 -13.10
N ASN A 126 -19.02 -3.96 -12.32
CA ASN A 126 -18.00 -4.99 -12.09
C ASN A 126 -18.52 -6.12 -11.19
N SER A 127 -19.40 -5.83 -10.23
CA SER A 127 -20.00 -6.87 -9.39
C SER A 127 -21.03 -7.74 -10.14
N THR A 128 -21.69 -7.18 -11.15
CA THR A 128 -22.70 -7.92 -11.97
C THR A 128 -22.08 -8.51 -13.23
N LEU A 129 -21.71 -7.66 -14.19
CA LEU A 129 -21.15 -8.10 -15.48
C LEU A 129 -19.71 -8.60 -15.34
N GLY A 130 -18.97 -8.09 -14.34
CA GLY A 130 -17.60 -8.50 -14.03
C GLY A 130 -17.48 -9.69 -13.09
N VAL A 131 -18.57 -10.42 -12.81
CA VAL A 131 -18.59 -11.62 -11.97
C VAL A 131 -17.95 -11.34 -10.59
N PHE A 132 -18.66 -10.59 -9.75
CA PHE A 132 -18.18 -10.15 -8.40
C PHE A 132 -16.88 -9.34 -8.43
N GLY A 133 -16.56 -8.67 -9.54
CA GLY A 133 -15.37 -7.84 -9.67
C GLY A 133 -14.11 -8.58 -10.18
N LEU A 134 -14.20 -9.84 -10.56
CA LEU A 134 -13.08 -10.57 -11.16
C LEU A 134 -12.69 -10.02 -12.55
N PHE A 135 -13.62 -9.36 -13.24
CA PHE A 135 -13.38 -8.65 -14.49
C PHE A 135 -13.72 -7.16 -14.31
N ASP A 136 -13.16 -6.29 -15.16
CA ASP A 136 -13.38 -4.84 -15.13
C ASP A 136 -14.04 -4.33 -16.44
N PRO A 137 -15.29 -4.71 -16.72
CA PRO A 137 -16.03 -4.16 -17.84
C PRO A 137 -16.32 -2.67 -17.69
N ALA A 138 -16.37 -2.13 -16.47
CA ALA A 138 -16.61 -0.72 -16.24
C ALA A 138 -15.54 0.17 -16.90
N THR A 139 -14.27 -0.23 -16.87
CA THR A 139 -13.20 0.49 -17.58
C THR A 139 -13.42 0.46 -19.09
N ALA A 140 -13.88 -0.66 -19.68
CA ALA A 140 -14.20 -0.75 -21.09
C ALA A 140 -15.38 0.15 -21.48
N PHE A 141 -16.31 0.42 -20.56
CA PHE A 141 -17.43 1.36 -20.74
C PHE A 141 -17.03 2.82 -20.48
N GLY A 142 -15.76 3.12 -20.21
CA GLY A 142 -15.24 4.47 -20.01
C GLY A 142 -15.24 4.94 -18.57
N TYR A 143 -15.71 4.16 -17.60
CA TYR A 143 -15.67 4.47 -16.19
C TYR A 143 -14.26 4.22 -15.62
N GLN A 144 -13.39 5.21 -15.65
CA GLN A 144 -12.04 5.08 -15.09
C GLN A 144 -12.07 5.14 -13.56
N GLN A 145 -11.25 4.29 -12.89
CA GLN A 145 -11.13 4.31 -11.44
C GLN A 145 -10.57 5.66 -10.97
N ARG A 146 -11.17 6.21 -9.93
CA ARG A 146 -10.75 7.46 -9.27
C ARG A 146 -10.45 7.18 -7.80
N PRO A 147 -9.20 6.84 -7.47
CA PRO A 147 -8.83 6.51 -6.10
C PRO A 147 -8.97 7.71 -5.18
N GLU A 148 -9.74 7.53 -4.12
CA GLU A 148 -9.93 8.51 -3.04
C GLU A 148 -9.75 7.82 -1.70
N ASP A 149 -9.33 8.60 -0.70
CA ASP A 149 -9.15 8.15 0.67
C ASP A 149 -9.49 9.27 1.67
N LEU A 150 -9.66 8.90 2.94
CA LEU A 150 -10.02 9.86 3.98
C LEU A 150 -8.92 10.89 4.24
N GLY A 151 -7.65 10.60 3.99
CA GLY A 151 -6.56 11.57 4.07
C GLY A 151 -6.74 12.70 3.05
N GLN A 152 -7.18 12.37 1.82
CA GLN A 152 -7.55 13.37 0.79
C GLN A 152 -8.79 14.16 1.22
N THR A 153 -9.80 13.49 1.77
CA THR A 153 -11.02 14.10 2.27
C THR A 153 -10.71 15.12 3.37
N LEU A 154 -9.92 14.73 4.36
CA LEU A 154 -9.48 15.63 5.44
C LEU A 154 -8.66 16.81 4.89
N GLY A 155 -7.80 16.57 3.89
CA GLY A 155 -7.05 17.62 3.20
C GLY A 155 -7.97 18.63 2.49
N ARG A 156 -9.00 18.16 1.79
CA ARG A 156 -10.03 19.04 1.19
C ARG A 156 -10.82 19.84 2.21
N TRP A 157 -11.04 19.28 3.38
CA TRP A 157 -11.68 19.99 4.50
C TRP A 157 -10.75 20.99 5.20
N GLY A 158 -9.51 21.15 4.69
CA GLY A 158 -8.54 22.13 5.19
C GLY A 158 -7.60 21.60 6.28
N MET A 159 -7.62 20.30 6.59
CA MET A 159 -6.66 19.74 7.55
C MET A 159 -5.26 19.75 6.93
N PRO A 160 -4.25 20.38 7.59
CA PRO A 160 -2.87 20.34 7.11
C PRO A 160 -2.31 18.93 7.16
N ALA A 161 -1.31 18.64 6.31
CA ALA A 161 -0.67 17.32 6.25
C ALA A 161 -0.04 16.90 7.60
N GLY A 162 0.44 17.89 8.37
CA GLY A 162 1.21 17.64 9.58
C GLY A 162 2.62 17.10 9.27
N PRO A 163 3.33 16.56 10.28
CA PRO A 163 4.66 16.01 10.10
C PRO A 163 4.66 14.79 9.17
N TYR A 164 5.74 14.66 8.40
CA TYR A 164 5.98 13.46 7.62
C TYR A 164 6.20 12.25 8.53
N LEU A 165 5.67 11.12 8.14
CA LEU A 165 5.77 9.84 8.84
C LEU A 165 6.09 8.72 7.85
N VAL A 166 6.86 7.74 8.31
CA VAL A 166 6.98 6.46 7.61
C VAL A 166 6.30 5.39 8.46
N LEU A 167 5.26 4.79 7.91
CA LEU A 167 4.52 3.74 8.61
C LEU A 167 5.17 2.39 8.37
N PRO A 168 5.30 1.53 9.39
CA PRO A 168 5.77 0.16 9.20
C PRO A 168 4.93 -0.57 8.16
N ILE A 169 5.58 -1.22 7.20
CA ILE A 169 4.98 -1.98 6.09
C ILE A 169 4.25 -1.09 5.07
N LEU A 170 3.49 -0.08 5.51
CA LEU A 170 2.67 0.77 4.64
C LEU A 170 3.48 1.86 3.91
N GLY A 171 4.67 2.19 4.40
CA GLY A 171 5.58 3.14 3.73
C GLY A 171 5.30 4.62 4.03
N PRO A 172 5.61 5.53 3.07
CA PRO A 172 5.48 6.97 3.23
C PRO A 172 4.07 7.42 3.60
N SER A 173 3.96 8.37 4.54
CA SER A 173 2.72 8.94 5.02
C SER A 173 2.95 10.35 5.62
N ASN A 174 1.94 10.93 6.21
CA ASN A 174 1.98 12.08 7.10
C ASN A 174 0.89 11.91 8.18
N ALA A 175 0.85 12.79 9.17
CA ALA A 175 -0.10 12.65 10.28
C ALA A 175 -1.56 12.62 9.83
N ARG A 176 -1.96 13.49 8.89
CA ARG A 176 -3.31 13.50 8.33
C ARG A 176 -3.63 12.20 7.59
N ASP A 177 -2.74 11.76 6.70
CA ASP A 177 -2.98 10.58 5.87
C ASP A 177 -2.94 9.30 6.70
N ALA A 178 -2.09 9.21 7.73
CA ALA A 178 -2.11 8.11 8.71
C ALA A 178 -3.45 8.04 9.46
N THR A 179 -4.00 9.20 9.86
CA THR A 179 -5.34 9.29 10.45
C THR A 179 -6.40 8.86 9.44
N GLY A 180 -6.24 9.24 8.16
CA GLY A 180 -7.10 8.81 7.07
C GLY A 180 -7.13 7.30 6.89
N VAL A 181 -5.97 6.64 6.89
CA VAL A 181 -5.87 5.17 6.82
C VAL A 181 -6.60 4.50 7.98
N ALA A 182 -6.42 5.01 9.20
CA ALA A 182 -7.12 4.48 10.38
C ALA A 182 -8.64 4.65 10.26
N GLY A 183 -9.10 5.82 9.80
CA GLY A 183 -10.52 6.11 9.60
C GLY A 183 -11.17 5.29 8.49
N ASP A 184 -10.52 5.16 7.33
CA ASP A 184 -10.99 4.29 6.24
C ASP A 184 -11.06 2.82 6.68
N THR A 185 -10.09 2.36 7.46
CA THR A 185 -10.09 1.00 8.02
C THR A 185 -11.26 0.81 8.99
N ALA A 186 -11.47 1.76 9.91
CA ALA A 186 -12.59 1.73 10.84
C ALA A 186 -13.94 1.74 10.10
N ALA A 187 -14.10 2.61 9.11
CA ALA A 187 -15.31 2.70 8.29
C ALA A 187 -15.60 1.40 7.54
N THR A 188 -14.56 0.76 6.98
CA THR A 188 -14.71 -0.54 6.30
C THR A 188 -15.19 -1.62 7.26
N ASN A 189 -14.67 -1.64 8.49
CA ASN A 189 -15.05 -2.63 9.50
C ASN A 189 -16.49 -2.42 10.06
N LEU A 190 -17.06 -1.23 9.88
CA LEU A 190 -18.45 -0.94 10.26
C LEU A 190 -19.48 -1.33 9.18
N LEU A 191 -19.05 -1.77 8.01
CA LEU A 191 -19.97 -2.20 6.96
C LEU A 191 -20.67 -3.50 7.36
N PRO A 192 -22.01 -3.59 7.20
CA PRO A 192 -22.75 -4.81 7.47
C PRO A 192 -22.21 -5.99 6.65
N GLY A 193 -22.03 -7.14 7.30
CA GLY A 193 -21.48 -8.36 6.68
C GLY A 193 -19.97 -8.51 6.78
N VAL A 194 -19.22 -7.47 7.16
CA VAL A 194 -17.78 -7.57 7.47
C VAL A 194 -17.60 -8.17 8.88
N GLU A 195 -18.55 -7.96 9.78
CA GLU A 195 -18.54 -8.52 11.14
C GLU A 195 -18.53 -10.05 11.14
N ASP A 196 -19.38 -10.70 10.33
CA ASP A 196 -19.43 -12.17 10.20
C ASP A 196 -18.14 -12.75 9.61
N ILE A 197 -17.45 -11.95 8.81
CA ILE A 197 -16.15 -12.29 8.28
C ILE A 197 -15.10 -12.30 9.40
N ASN A 198 -15.19 -11.42 10.40
CA ASN A 198 -14.24 -11.35 11.51
C ASN A 198 -14.26 -12.58 12.45
N GLU A 199 -15.33 -13.34 12.50
CA GLU A 199 -15.37 -14.60 13.25
C GLU A 199 -14.54 -15.73 12.59
N ARG A 200 -14.19 -15.59 11.30
CA ARG A 200 -13.38 -16.56 10.56
C ARG A 200 -11.92 -16.09 10.45
N VAL A 201 -11.23 -16.01 11.56
CA VAL A 201 -9.86 -15.46 11.68
C VAL A 201 -8.89 -15.98 10.61
N TYR A 202 -8.92 -17.26 10.28
CA TYR A 202 -8.03 -17.83 9.25
C TYR A 202 -8.38 -17.42 7.83
N PHE A 203 -9.66 -17.31 7.51
CA PHE A 203 -10.11 -16.86 6.20
C PHE A 203 -9.73 -15.41 5.98
N ASN A 204 -9.93 -14.56 6.97
CA ASN A 204 -9.57 -13.16 6.91
C ASN A 204 -8.06 -12.94 6.80
N ALA A 205 -7.26 -13.68 7.57
CA ALA A 205 -5.82 -13.60 7.48
C ALA A 205 -5.32 -13.95 6.06
N ALA A 206 -5.90 -14.97 5.41
CA ALA A 206 -5.57 -15.34 4.05
C ALA A 206 -5.98 -14.26 3.03
N VAL A 207 -7.17 -13.68 3.17
CA VAL A 207 -7.65 -12.60 2.28
C VAL A 207 -6.81 -11.34 2.43
N TYR A 208 -6.48 -10.94 3.68
CA TYR A 208 -5.60 -9.80 3.91
C TYR A 208 -4.17 -10.07 3.41
N ALA A 209 -3.64 -11.28 3.60
CA ALA A 209 -2.34 -11.64 3.06
C ALA A 209 -2.33 -11.53 1.53
N LEU A 210 -3.34 -12.09 0.85
CA LEU A 210 -3.50 -11.98 -0.59
C LEU A 210 -3.65 -10.52 -1.04
N TYR A 211 -4.42 -9.71 -0.31
CA TYR A 211 -4.55 -8.28 -0.58
C TYR A 211 -3.19 -7.56 -0.52
N PHE A 212 -2.38 -7.81 0.51
CA PHE A 212 -1.05 -7.19 0.62
C PHE A 212 -0.09 -7.67 -0.47
N VAL A 213 -0.15 -8.97 -0.84
CA VAL A 213 0.63 -9.52 -1.95
C VAL A 213 0.23 -8.85 -3.26
N ASP A 214 -1.07 -8.76 -3.57
CA ASP A 214 -1.58 -8.07 -4.75
C ASP A 214 -1.19 -6.59 -4.78
N GLN A 215 -1.34 -5.88 -3.65
CA GLN A 215 -0.90 -4.48 -3.56
C GLN A 215 0.60 -4.34 -3.88
N ARG A 216 1.43 -5.24 -3.33
CA ARG A 216 2.87 -5.19 -3.56
C ARG A 216 3.26 -5.61 -4.97
N HIS A 217 2.56 -6.59 -5.55
CA HIS A 217 2.70 -7.02 -6.95
C HIS A 217 2.49 -5.84 -7.91
N ARG A 218 1.44 -5.04 -7.70
CA ARG A 218 1.11 -3.87 -8.54
C ARG A 218 2.07 -2.68 -8.40
N VAL A 219 2.87 -2.64 -7.34
CA VAL A 219 3.81 -1.52 -7.11
C VAL A 219 5.15 -1.81 -7.75
N GLY A 220 5.48 -1.07 -8.82
CA GLY A 220 6.78 -1.18 -9.51
C GLY A 220 7.98 -0.63 -8.72
N PHE A 221 7.73 0.16 -7.67
CA PHE A 221 8.79 0.74 -6.84
C PHE A 221 9.58 -0.35 -6.10
N ARG A 222 10.90 -0.18 -6.06
CA ARG A 222 11.82 -1.03 -5.29
C ARG A 222 12.73 -0.12 -4.47
N TYR A 223 12.88 -0.44 -3.18
CA TYR A 223 13.75 0.29 -2.27
C TYR A 223 15.21 0.23 -2.77
N TYR A 224 15.89 1.37 -2.77
CA TYR A 224 17.28 1.54 -3.20
C TYR A 224 17.59 1.13 -4.65
N GLN A 225 16.58 1.03 -5.48
CA GLN A 225 16.77 0.75 -6.91
C GLN A 225 17.53 1.86 -7.64
N SER A 226 17.36 3.10 -7.18
CA SER A 226 18.04 4.26 -7.75
C SER A 226 19.55 4.29 -7.46
N GLY A 227 20.02 3.54 -6.46
CA GLY A 227 21.38 3.63 -5.93
C GLY A 227 21.74 5.00 -5.32
N SER A 228 20.77 5.90 -5.19
CA SER A 228 20.98 7.25 -4.66
C SER A 228 21.03 7.24 -3.14
N PRO A 229 22.04 7.87 -2.52
CA PRO A 229 22.08 8.07 -1.07
C PRO A 229 20.94 8.99 -0.56
N PHE A 230 20.31 9.74 -1.46
CA PHE A 230 19.23 10.67 -1.19
C PHE A 230 17.83 10.08 -1.44
N GLU A 231 17.70 8.77 -1.63
CA GLU A 231 16.42 8.13 -1.98
C GLU A 231 15.35 8.42 -0.95
N TYR A 232 15.67 8.39 0.34
CA TYR A 232 14.71 8.72 1.40
C TYR A 232 14.14 10.14 1.22
N ASP A 233 15.00 11.13 0.96
CA ASP A 233 14.59 12.53 0.80
C ASP A 233 13.74 12.70 -0.47
N LEU A 234 14.12 12.01 -1.55
CA LEU A 234 13.36 12.00 -2.80
C LEU A 234 11.97 11.37 -2.62
N VAL A 235 11.89 10.21 -1.96
CA VAL A 235 10.61 9.52 -1.70
C VAL A 235 9.71 10.38 -0.83
N ARG A 236 10.25 11.01 0.22
CA ARG A 236 9.55 11.97 1.08
C ARG A 236 8.95 13.12 0.29
N PHE A 237 9.74 13.73 -0.58
CA PHE A 237 9.32 14.82 -1.46
C PHE A 237 8.24 14.38 -2.45
N LEU A 238 8.48 13.29 -3.19
CA LEU A 238 7.55 12.79 -4.20
C LEU A 238 6.20 12.39 -3.57
N TYR A 239 6.22 11.73 -2.42
CA TYR A 239 5.01 11.41 -1.68
C TYR A 239 4.22 12.68 -1.34
N THR A 240 4.88 13.67 -0.73
CA THR A 240 4.22 14.92 -0.33
C THR A 240 3.62 15.64 -1.52
N LYS A 241 4.37 15.78 -2.62
CA LYS A 241 3.87 16.43 -3.83
C LYS A 241 2.73 15.67 -4.49
N LYS A 242 2.82 14.35 -4.55
CA LYS A 242 1.71 13.53 -5.03
C LYS A 242 0.44 13.77 -4.21
N ARG A 243 0.55 13.78 -2.87
CA ARG A 243 -0.62 14.00 -1.99
C ARG A 243 -1.21 15.40 -2.14
N GLU A 244 -0.38 16.44 -2.31
CA GLU A 244 -0.85 17.80 -2.64
C GLU A 244 -1.68 17.82 -3.94
N LEU A 245 -1.16 17.17 -4.99
CA LEU A 245 -1.86 17.06 -6.28
C LEU A 245 -3.17 16.26 -6.17
N ASP A 246 -3.16 15.16 -5.39
CA ASP A 246 -4.35 14.33 -5.20
C ASP A 246 -5.49 15.08 -4.50
N ILE A 247 -5.19 16.05 -3.63
CA ILE A 247 -6.18 16.91 -2.96
C ILE A 247 -6.70 18.01 -3.87
N MET A 248 -5.89 18.50 -4.80
CA MET A 248 -6.25 19.59 -5.72
C MET A 248 -7.13 19.14 -6.91
N LYS A 249 -7.20 17.86 -7.18
CA LYS A 249 -8.10 17.29 -8.22
C LYS A 249 -9.54 17.63 -7.88
#